data_a48687f6b3c9c610a31d9cc675741ef1
#
_entry.id   a48687f6b3c9c610a31d9cc675741ef1
#
_cell.length_a   1.000
_cell.length_b   1.000
_cell.length_c   1.000
_cell.angle_alpha   90.00
_cell.angle_beta   90.00
_cell.angle_gamma   90.00
#
_symmetry.space_group_name_H-M   'P 1'
#
loop_
_entity.id
_entity.type
_entity.pdbx_description
1 polymer ?
#
loop_
_entity_poly.entity_id
_entity_poly.type
_entity_poly.pdbx_seq_one_letter_code
_entity_poly.pdbx_strand_id
1 'polypeptide(L)'
;MAYCRYADDFVLIVKGTKAQAEAIREECRGVLEGSLKLRLNMDKTKITHVNDGFIFLGHRIIRKRSRYGEMRVVSTIPQEKARNFAASLTALLSGNYSESKVDMAEQLNRKLKGWAMFYQFVDFKAKVFSYIDRVVFWKLAHWLARKYRTGIASLMRWWCKSPKPGQSKTWVLFGKTNHGKLSGEILYRLVGQGKLFRWRLPKVIPI
;
A
#
# COMPACT_ATOMS: atom_id res chain seq x y z
N MET A 1 21.07 21.49 0.11
CA MET A 1 21.06 20.03 0.36
C MET A 1 20.05 19.73 1.48
N ALA A 2 19.27 18.64 1.39
CA ALA A 2 18.39 18.19 2.47
C ALA A 2 18.69 16.72 2.79
N TYR A 3 18.50 16.35 4.05
CA TYR A 3 18.82 15.03 4.58
C TYR A 3 17.62 14.45 5.33
N CYS A 4 17.34 13.19 5.10
CA CYS A 4 16.34 12.43 5.84
C CYS A 4 16.91 11.03 6.17
N ARG A 5 16.80 10.62 7.43
CA ARG A 5 17.27 9.32 7.92
C ARG A 5 16.16 8.61 8.67
N TYR A 6 16.11 7.30 8.52
CA TYR A 6 15.29 6.41 9.31
C TYR A 6 16.08 5.12 9.56
N ALA A 7 16.47 4.90 10.81
CA ALA A 7 17.38 3.82 11.21
C ALA A 7 18.65 3.83 10.33
N ASP A 8 18.89 2.77 9.57
CA ASP A 8 20.06 2.61 8.69
C ASP A 8 19.84 3.18 7.29
N ASP A 9 18.60 3.49 6.93
CA ASP A 9 18.28 4.05 5.63
C ASP A 9 18.34 5.59 5.67
N PHE A 10 18.99 6.19 4.68
CA PHE A 10 18.99 7.64 4.53
C PHE A 10 18.85 8.10 3.07
N VAL A 11 18.39 9.31 2.89
CA VAL A 11 18.28 9.99 1.60
C VAL A 11 18.91 11.37 1.69
N LEU A 12 19.79 11.68 0.74
CA LEU A 12 20.32 13.02 0.51
C LEU A 12 19.66 13.60 -0.75
N ILE A 13 19.10 14.80 -0.61
CA ILE A 13 18.52 15.54 -1.73
C ILE A 13 19.48 16.65 -2.11
N VAL A 14 20.05 16.54 -3.30
CA VAL A 14 21.04 17.48 -3.84
C VAL A 14 20.40 18.29 -4.98
N LYS A 15 20.50 19.61 -4.91
CA LYS A 15 20.18 20.48 -6.04
C LYS A 15 21.47 20.73 -6.83
N GLY A 16 21.65 20.01 -7.93
CA GLY A 16 22.88 20.08 -8.72
C GLY A 16 22.93 19.06 -9.83
N THR A 17 24.11 18.90 -10.39
CA THR A 17 24.43 17.92 -11.45
C THR A 17 24.65 16.51 -10.89
N LYS A 18 24.62 15.51 -11.78
CA LYS A 18 24.93 14.13 -11.41
C LYS A 18 26.36 14.01 -10.85
N ALA A 19 27.34 14.69 -11.45
CA ALA A 19 28.73 14.70 -10.98
C ALA A 19 28.87 15.24 -9.55
N GLN A 20 28.14 16.30 -9.21
CA GLN A 20 28.10 16.82 -7.85
C GLN A 20 27.49 15.83 -6.87
N ALA A 21 26.42 15.12 -7.26
CA ALA A 21 25.83 14.07 -6.43
C ALA A 21 26.78 12.87 -6.23
N GLU A 22 27.57 12.53 -7.25
CA GLU A 22 28.61 11.48 -7.17
C GLU A 22 29.74 11.89 -6.20
N ALA A 23 30.21 13.14 -6.28
CA ALA A 23 31.21 13.67 -5.35
C ALA A 23 30.72 13.62 -3.89
N ILE A 24 29.49 14.06 -3.64
CA ILE A 24 28.88 14.00 -2.29
C ILE A 24 28.73 12.56 -1.80
N ARG A 25 28.41 11.61 -2.68
CA ARG A 25 28.34 10.18 -2.32
C ARG A 25 29.70 9.66 -1.82
N GLU A 26 30.79 9.99 -2.53
CA GLU A 26 32.14 9.57 -2.14
C GLU A 26 32.59 10.27 -0.85
N GLU A 27 32.26 11.52 -0.66
CA GLU A 27 32.50 12.24 0.61
C GLU A 27 31.78 11.56 1.79
N CYS A 28 30.48 11.25 1.61
CA CYS A 28 29.71 10.52 2.62
C CYS A 28 30.32 9.15 2.93
N ARG A 29 30.80 8.45 1.89
CA ARG A 29 31.49 7.17 2.08
C ARG A 29 32.77 7.35 2.92
N GLY A 30 33.58 8.36 2.61
CA GLY A 30 34.79 8.65 3.34
C GLY A 30 34.53 8.93 4.82
N VAL A 31 33.51 9.71 5.14
CA VAL A 31 33.10 10.02 6.52
C VAL A 31 32.58 8.77 7.23
N LEU A 32 31.68 8.00 6.60
CA LEU A 32 31.10 6.79 7.22
C LEU A 32 32.16 5.73 7.48
N GLU A 33 33.03 5.43 6.50
CA GLU A 33 34.02 4.37 6.62
C GLU A 33 35.25 4.82 7.42
N GLY A 34 35.72 6.05 7.24
CA GLY A 34 36.87 6.61 7.91
C GLY A 34 36.62 6.96 9.37
N SER A 35 35.59 7.80 9.64
CA SER A 35 35.35 8.36 10.96
C SER A 35 34.43 7.48 11.83
N LEU A 36 33.36 6.92 11.24
CA LEU A 36 32.35 6.18 11.99
C LEU A 36 32.52 4.67 11.93
N LYS A 37 33.47 4.16 11.15
CA LYS A 37 33.69 2.72 10.93
C LYS A 37 32.46 1.95 10.43
N LEU A 38 31.54 2.68 9.76
CA LEU A 38 30.30 2.13 9.16
C LEU A 38 30.53 1.90 7.67
N ARG A 39 30.19 0.74 7.17
CA ARG A 39 30.36 0.42 5.75
C ARG A 39 29.13 0.83 4.96
N LEU A 40 29.32 1.66 3.93
CA LEU A 40 28.27 2.03 2.98
C LEU A 40 28.04 0.90 1.96
N ASN A 41 26.80 0.41 1.85
CA ASN A 41 26.45 -0.60 0.85
C ASN A 41 26.31 0.07 -0.51
N MET A 42 27.33 -0.01 -1.35
CA MET A 42 27.37 0.64 -2.66
C MET A 42 26.34 0.08 -3.66
N ASP A 43 25.98 -1.21 -3.56
CA ASP A 43 24.98 -1.83 -4.43
C ASP A 43 23.59 -1.26 -4.20
N LYS A 44 23.30 -0.88 -2.95
CA LYS A 44 22.03 -0.25 -2.54
C LYS A 44 22.05 1.27 -2.65
N THR A 45 23.23 1.90 -2.63
CA THR A 45 23.38 3.35 -2.69
C THR A 45 23.32 3.82 -4.14
N LYS A 46 22.19 4.40 -4.52
CA LYS A 46 21.91 4.83 -5.91
C LYS A 46 21.69 6.32 -6.00
N ILE A 47 22.26 6.93 -7.04
CA ILE A 47 21.98 8.30 -7.45
C ILE A 47 20.83 8.25 -8.44
N THR A 48 19.73 8.90 -8.14
CA THR A 48 18.51 8.87 -8.96
C THR A 48 17.99 10.27 -9.17
N HIS A 49 17.64 10.62 -10.40
CA HIS A 49 16.99 11.89 -10.69
C HIS A 49 15.54 11.87 -10.18
N VAL A 50 15.08 12.99 -9.61
CA VAL A 50 13.75 13.08 -8.99
C VAL A 50 12.59 12.81 -9.96
N ASN A 51 12.80 13.01 -11.27
CA ASN A 51 11.79 12.70 -12.29
C ASN A 51 11.66 11.18 -12.54
N ASP A 52 12.73 10.39 -12.33
CA ASP A 52 12.71 8.94 -12.45
C ASP A 52 12.06 8.30 -11.20
N GLY A 53 12.22 8.98 -10.06
CA GLY A 53 11.71 8.57 -8.77
C GLY A 53 12.51 7.44 -8.14
N PHE A 54 12.44 7.37 -6.82
CA PHE A 54 13.12 6.36 -6.02
C PHE A 54 12.17 5.79 -4.96
N ILE A 55 12.52 4.64 -4.40
CA ILE A 55 11.77 4.01 -3.31
C ILE A 55 12.48 4.28 -2.00
N PHE A 56 11.75 4.84 -1.04
CA PHE A 56 12.23 5.06 0.33
C PHE A 56 11.14 4.64 1.30
N LEU A 57 11.48 3.82 2.29
CA LEU A 57 10.58 3.27 3.31
C LEU A 57 9.26 2.68 2.73
N GLY A 58 9.37 1.98 1.61
CA GLY A 58 8.20 1.37 0.96
C GLY A 58 7.33 2.31 0.14
N HIS A 59 7.69 3.58 0.03
CA HIS A 59 6.99 4.59 -0.77
C HIS A 59 7.82 4.98 -1.99
N ARG A 60 7.19 5.13 -3.16
CA ARG A 60 7.84 5.68 -4.34
C ARG A 60 7.70 7.21 -4.33
N ILE A 61 8.81 7.89 -4.23
CA ILE A 61 8.91 9.35 -4.28
C ILE A 61 9.29 9.74 -5.69
N ILE A 62 8.51 10.59 -6.35
CA ILE A 62 8.70 10.98 -7.74
C ILE A 62 8.13 12.38 -7.97
N ARG A 63 8.76 13.12 -8.88
CA ARG A 63 8.23 14.40 -9.37
C ARG A 63 7.25 14.16 -10.50
N LYS A 64 6.03 14.66 -10.37
CA LYS A 64 4.97 14.54 -11.38
C LYS A 64 4.29 15.87 -11.63
N ARG A 65 3.78 16.03 -12.84
CA ARG A 65 2.96 17.19 -13.20
C ARG A 65 1.57 17.03 -12.54
N SER A 66 1.14 18.07 -11.83
CA SER A 66 -0.22 18.16 -11.29
C SER A 66 -1.23 18.40 -12.42
N ARG A 67 -2.52 18.25 -12.14
CA ARG A 67 -3.58 18.62 -13.09
C ARG A 67 -3.57 20.11 -13.47
N TYR A 68 -2.93 20.94 -12.68
CA TYR A 68 -2.77 22.39 -12.92
C TYR A 68 -1.48 22.76 -13.65
N GLY A 69 -0.74 21.76 -14.18
CA GLY A 69 0.50 21.98 -14.92
C GLY A 69 1.76 22.10 -14.08
N GLU A 70 1.65 22.27 -12.77
CA GLU A 70 2.80 22.43 -11.86
C GLU A 70 3.51 21.09 -11.62
N MET A 71 4.83 21.12 -11.54
CA MET A 71 5.63 19.97 -11.13
C MET A 71 5.67 19.87 -9.60
N ARG A 72 5.18 18.76 -9.05
CA ARG A 72 5.17 18.51 -7.60
C ARG A 72 5.82 17.15 -7.28
N VAL A 73 6.50 17.11 -6.16
CA VAL A 73 6.97 15.84 -5.59
C VAL A 73 5.79 15.16 -4.90
N VAL A 74 5.57 13.90 -5.25
CA VAL A 74 4.47 13.09 -4.73
C VAL A 74 5.01 11.76 -4.21
N SER A 75 4.34 11.23 -3.20
CA SER A 75 4.57 9.89 -2.67
C SER A 75 3.49 8.96 -3.21
N THR A 76 3.88 7.86 -3.83
CA THR A 76 2.94 6.91 -4.44
C THR A 76 3.25 5.48 -4.00
N ILE A 77 2.30 4.58 -4.20
CA ILE A 77 2.48 3.15 -3.92
C ILE A 77 3.32 2.53 -5.03
N PRO A 78 4.45 1.84 -4.72
CA PRO A 78 5.19 1.09 -5.72
C PRO A 78 4.33 -0.02 -6.34
N GLN A 79 4.36 -0.14 -7.66
CA GLN A 79 3.52 -1.14 -8.37
C GLN A 79 3.83 -2.57 -7.94
N GLU A 80 5.10 -2.88 -7.74
CA GLU A 80 5.54 -4.18 -7.25
C GLU A 80 4.93 -4.51 -5.88
N LYS A 81 4.95 -3.57 -4.93
CA LYS A 81 4.33 -3.75 -3.61
C LYS A 81 2.82 -4.00 -3.72
N ALA A 82 2.14 -3.30 -4.62
CA ALA A 82 0.72 -3.51 -4.86
C ALA A 82 0.43 -4.90 -5.46
N ARG A 83 1.25 -5.36 -6.43
CA ARG A 83 1.13 -6.69 -7.02
C ARG A 83 1.41 -7.79 -6.01
N ASN A 84 2.49 -7.66 -5.24
CA ASN A 84 2.87 -8.63 -4.21
C ASN A 84 1.80 -8.73 -3.12
N PHE A 85 1.22 -7.61 -2.73
CA PHE A 85 0.11 -7.61 -1.78
C PHE A 85 -1.14 -8.30 -2.36
N ALA A 86 -1.54 -7.99 -3.59
CA ALA A 86 -2.65 -8.68 -4.26
C ALA A 86 -2.40 -10.19 -4.41
N ALA A 87 -1.16 -10.59 -4.72
CA ALA A 87 -0.76 -11.99 -4.79
C ALA A 87 -0.87 -12.69 -3.43
N SER A 88 -0.43 -12.04 -2.34
CA SER A 88 -0.54 -12.60 -0.98
C SER A 88 -1.99 -12.81 -0.54
N LEU A 89 -2.91 -11.91 -0.91
CA LEU A 89 -4.34 -12.06 -0.66
C LEU A 89 -4.96 -13.18 -1.52
N THR A 90 -4.48 -13.33 -2.76
CA THR A 90 -4.90 -14.42 -3.63
C THR A 90 -4.43 -15.79 -3.11
N ALA A 91 -3.20 -15.87 -2.62
CA ALA A 91 -2.65 -17.07 -2.02
C ALA A 91 -3.45 -17.52 -0.79
N LEU A 92 -3.87 -16.58 0.06
CA LEU A 92 -4.74 -16.87 1.20
C LEU A 92 -6.08 -17.51 0.79
N LEU A 93 -6.62 -17.11 -0.35
CA LEU A 93 -7.87 -17.63 -0.92
C LEU A 93 -7.68 -18.88 -1.80
N SER A 94 -6.48 -19.47 -1.82
CA SER A 94 -6.18 -20.65 -2.61
C SER A 94 -6.13 -21.90 -1.73
N GLY A 95 -7.06 -22.82 -1.96
CA GLY A 95 -6.96 -24.19 -1.44
C GLY A 95 -7.51 -24.44 -0.03
N ASN A 96 -7.80 -23.44 0.80
CA ASN A 96 -8.35 -23.66 2.14
C ASN A 96 -9.88 -23.47 2.18
N TYR A 97 -10.61 -24.47 1.67
CA TYR A 97 -12.08 -24.42 1.62
C TYR A 97 -12.77 -24.90 2.91
N SER A 98 -12.04 -25.46 3.86
CA SER A 98 -12.55 -25.85 5.17
C SER A 98 -12.74 -24.64 6.10
N GLU A 99 -11.94 -23.59 5.92
CA GLU A 99 -12.00 -22.35 6.69
C GLU A 99 -13.42 -21.75 6.70
N SER A 100 -13.87 -21.21 7.85
CA SER A 100 -15.12 -20.46 7.92
C SER A 100 -15.10 -19.25 7.00
N LYS A 101 -16.23 -18.96 6.33
CA LYS A 101 -16.33 -17.75 5.48
C LYS A 101 -16.15 -16.44 6.26
N VAL A 102 -16.53 -16.46 7.53
CA VAL A 102 -16.42 -15.28 8.43
C VAL A 102 -14.96 -15.10 8.82
N ASP A 103 -14.28 -16.17 9.23
CA ASP A 103 -12.87 -16.10 9.63
C ASP A 103 -11.97 -15.76 8.43
N MET A 104 -12.28 -16.28 7.24
CA MET A 104 -11.60 -15.87 6.00
C MET A 104 -11.76 -14.38 5.72
N ALA A 105 -12.99 -13.86 5.86
CA ALA A 105 -13.24 -12.42 5.66
C ALA A 105 -12.53 -11.57 6.72
N GLU A 106 -12.48 -12.01 7.96
CA GLU A 106 -11.74 -11.33 9.04
C GLU A 106 -10.24 -11.27 8.73
N GLN A 107 -9.63 -12.39 8.31
CA GLN A 107 -8.23 -12.44 7.93
C GLN A 107 -7.90 -11.49 6.77
N LEU A 108 -8.76 -11.46 5.74
CA LEU A 108 -8.65 -10.51 4.64
C LEU A 108 -8.75 -9.07 5.14
N ASN A 109 -9.75 -8.78 5.97
CA ASN A 109 -9.99 -7.46 6.53
C ASN A 109 -8.80 -6.94 7.35
N ARG A 110 -8.18 -7.81 8.15
CA ARG A 110 -6.99 -7.47 8.95
C ARG A 110 -5.82 -7.03 8.05
N LYS A 111 -5.55 -7.80 6.98
CA LYS A 111 -4.51 -7.45 6.00
C LYS A 111 -4.85 -6.17 5.23
N LEU A 112 -6.09 -6.02 4.75
CA LEU A 112 -6.54 -4.84 4.00
C LEU A 112 -6.47 -3.56 4.84
N LYS A 113 -6.94 -3.61 6.11
CA LYS A 113 -6.88 -2.47 7.03
C LYS A 113 -5.45 -2.05 7.33
N GLY A 114 -4.55 -3.00 7.64
CA GLY A 114 -3.14 -2.70 7.90
C GLY A 114 -2.46 -2.05 6.70
N TRP A 115 -2.70 -2.59 5.49
CA TRP A 115 -2.15 -2.04 4.25
C TRP A 115 -2.72 -0.66 3.90
N ALA A 116 -4.03 -0.46 4.11
CA ALA A 116 -4.68 0.84 3.94
C ALA A 116 -4.11 1.91 4.89
N MET A 117 -3.88 1.53 6.15
CA MET A 117 -3.31 2.43 7.17
C MET A 117 -1.88 2.85 6.81
N PHE A 118 -1.05 1.91 6.31
CA PHE A 118 0.31 2.23 5.88
C PHE A 118 0.34 3.21 4.70
N TYR A 119 -0.58 3.05 3.72
CA TYR A 119 -0.64 3.89 2.52
C TYR A 119 -1.71 4.98 2.55
N GLN A 120 -2.25 5.32 3.73
CA GLN A 120 -3.35 6.26 3.85
C GLN A 120 -3.06 7.67 3.32
N PHE A 121 -1.81 8.12 3.41
CA PHE A 121 -1.39 9.49 3.05
C PHE A 121 -0.73 9.61 1.67
N VAL A 122 -0.60 8.52 0.91
CA VAL A 122 0.01 8.60 -0.41
C VAL A 122 -0.89 9.26 -1.45
N ASP A 123 -0.23 9.87 -2.43
CA ASP A 123 -0.91 10.47 -3.58
C ASP A 123 -1.36 9.37 -4.57
N PHE A 124 -2.43 9.64 -5.33
CA PHE A 124 -2.95 8.77 -6.39
C PHE A 124 -3.29 7.33 -5.96
N LYS A 125 -3.56 7.11 -4.68
CA LYS A 125 -3.88 5.78 -4.14
C LYS A 125 -5.14 5.14 -4.71
N ALA A 126 -6.12 5.94 -5.16
CA ALA A 126 -7.43 5.46 -5.58
C ALA A 126 -7.37 4.38 -6.67
N LYS A 127 -6.48 4.54 -7.66
CA LYS A 127 -6.31 3.55 -8.73
C LYS A 127 -5.79 2.20 -8.23
N VAL A 128 -4.81 2.24 -7.32
CA VAL A 128 -4.22 1.03 -6.71
C VAL A 128 -5.22 0.37 -5.76
N PHE A 129 -5.91 1.16 -4.94
CA PHE A 129 -6.94 0.68 -4.03
C PHE A 129 -8.09 0.00 -4.78
N SER A 130 -8.59 0.63 -5.87
CA SER A 130 -9.61 0.02 -6.74
C SER A 130 -9.15 -1.31 -7.36
N TYR A 131 -7.89 -1.38 -7.77
CA TYR A 131 -7.32 -2.62 -8.29
C TYR A 131 -7.36 -3.74 -7.25
N ILE A 132 -6.87 -3.47 -6.04
CA ILE A 132 -6.84 -4.47 -4.95
C ILE A 132 -8.26 -4.86 -4.54
N ASP A 133 -9.16 -3.90 -4.35
CA ASP A 133 -10.57 -4.16 -4.02
C ASP A 133 -11.22 -5.11 -5.06
N ARG A 134 -10.97 -4.87 -6.35
CA ARG A 134 -11.49 -5.72 -7.41
C ARG A 134 -10.91 -7.13 -7.36
N VAL A 135 -9.59 -7.26 -7.15
CA VAL A 135 -8.93 -8.57 -7.06
C VAL A 135 -9.51 -9.36 -5.88
N VAL A 136 -9.58 -8.76 -4.70
CA VAL A 136 -10.08 -9.44 -3.50
C VAL A 136 -11.56 -9.80 -3.64
N PHE A 137 -12.37 -8.88 -4.15
CA PHE A 137 -13.80 -9.11 -4.36
C PHE A 137 -14.07 -10.35 -5.20
N TRP A 138 -13.42 -10.48 -6.36
CA TRP A 138 -13.62 -11.60 -7.26
C TRP A 138 -12.94 -12.89 -6.79
N LYS A 139 -11.77 -12.80 -6.16
CA LYS A 139 -11.11 -13.98 -5.59
C LYS A 139 -11.93 -14.58 -4.46
N LEU A 140 -12.51 -13.75 -3.60
CA LEU A 140 -13.41 -14.21 -2.55
C LEU A 140 -14.71 -14.80 -3.14
N ALA A 141 -15.26 -14.21 -4.20
CA ALA A 141 -16.40 -14.76 -4.93
C ALA A 141 -16.13 -16.19 -5.43
N HIS A 142 -14.99 -16.38 -6.08
CA HIS A 142 -14.58 -17.72 -6.57
C HIS A 142 -14.30 -18.71 -5.44
N TRP A 143 -13.69 -18.25 -4.36
CA TRP A 143 -13.44 -19.09 -3.18
C TRP A 143 -14.76 -19.55 -2.56
N LEU A 144 -15.72 -18.65 -2.37
CA LEU A 144 -17.07 -18.96 -1.89
C LEU A 144 -17.81 -19.94 -2.83
N ALA A 145 -17.70 -19.71 -4.14
CA ALA A 145 -18.34 -20.59 -5.15
C ALA A 145 -17.84 -22.04 -5.06
N ARG A 146 -16.53 -22.21 -4.90
CA ARG A 146 -15.92 -23.53 -4.72
C ARG A 146 -16.29 -24.15 -3.38
N LYS A 147 -16.23 -23.38 -2.29
CA LYS A 147 -16.59 -23.83 -0.94
C LYS A 147 -18.03 -24.35 -0.87
N TYR A 148 -18.97 -23.63 -1.45
CA TYR A 148 -20.40 -23.95 -1.38
C TYR A 148 -20.92 -24.68 -2.62
N ARG A 149 -20.06 -25.01 -3.58
CA ARG A 149 -20.42 -25.67 -4.84
C ARG A 149 -21.61 -25.01 -5.54
N THR A 150 -21.59 -23.68 -5.62
CA THR A 150 -22.71 -22.87 -6.09
C THR A 150 -22.23 -21.74 -7.00
N GLY A 151 -23.10 -21.30 -7.91
CA GLY A 151 -22.78 -20.23 -8.85
C GLY A 151 -22.59 -18.87 -8.17
N ILE A 152 -21.64 -18.06 -8.66
CA ILE A 152 -21.32 -16.73 -8.13
C ILE A 152 -22.57 -15.82 -8.11
N ALA A 153 -23.44 -15.92 -9.13
CA ALA A 153 -24.65 -15.10 -9.21
C ALA A 153 -25.60 -15.33 -8.03
N SER A 154 -25.76 -16.57 -7.59
CA SER A 154 -26.56 -16.91 -6.41
C SER A 154 -25.93 -16.38 -5.13
N LEU A 155 -24.61 -16.55 -4.97
CA LEU A 155 -23.87 -16.02 -3.82
C LEU A 155 -23.96 -14.49 -3.75
N MET A 156 -23.87 -13.80 -4.88
CA MET A 156 -24.03 -12.35 -4.92
C MET A 156 -25.43 -11.90 -4.50
N ARG A 157 -26.49 -12.63 -4.91
CA ARG A 157 -27.85 -12.36 -4.44
C ARG A 157 -27.99 -12.50 -2.93
N TRP A 158 -27.35 -13.50 -2.34
CA TRP A 158 -27.43 -13.79 -0.92
C TRP A 158 -26.57 -12.86 -0.06
N TRP A 159 -25.31 -12.64 -0.44
CA TRP A 159 -24.29 -12.07 0.43
C TRP A 159 -23.65 -10.78 -0.08
N CYS A 160 -23.92 -10.34 -1.32
CA CYS A 160 -23.37 -9.09 -1.82
C CYS A 160 -24.39 -7.95 -1.63
N LYS A 161 -24.21 -7.17 -0.56
CA LYS A 161 -25.14 -6.11 -0.14
C LYS A 161 -24.41 -4.78 0.04
N SER A 162 -25.17 -3.70 0.08
CA SER A 162 -24.68 -2.39 0.51
C SER A 162 -24.70 -2.33 2.02
N PRO A 163 -23.56 -2.17 2.71
CA PRO A 163 -23.51 -2.15 4.17
C PRO A 163 -24.27 -0.97 4.77
N LYS A 164 -24.28 0.17 4.07
CA LYS A 164 -25.00 1.39 4.40
C LYS A 164 -25.61 2.00 3.14
N PRO A 165 -26.70 2.78 3.26
CA PRO A 165 -27.24 3.53 2.12
C PRO A 165 -26.16 4.39 1.45
N GLY A 166 -26.12 4.37 0.12
CA GLY A 166 -25.13 5.10 -0.70
C GLY A 166 -23.73 4.46 -0.80
N GLN A 167 -23.46 3.38 -0.07
CA GLN A 167 -22.20 2.64 -0.24
C GLN A 167 -22.29 1.58 -1.34
N SER A 168 -21.16 1.35 -2.00
CA SER A 168 -21.05 0.28 -2.99
C SER A 168 -21.25 -1.10 -2.35
N LYS A 169 -21.89 -2.01 -3.09
CA LYS A 169 -22.07 -3.40 -2.68
C LYS A 169 -20.72 -4.06 -2.37
N THR A 170 -20.70 -4.86 -1.32
CA THR A 170 -19.55 -5.68 -0.91
C THR A 170 -20.06 -6.99 -0.29
N TRP A 171 -19.15 -7.91 0.02
CA TRP A 171 -19.50 -9.15 0.69
C TRP A 171 -19.85 -8.90 2.15
N VAL A 172 -21.06 -9.29 2.54
CA VAL A 172 -21.58 -9.28 3.93
C VAL A 172 -21.79 -10.73 4.31
N LEU A 173 -20.89 -11.26 5.10
CA LEU A 173 -20.83 -12.68 5.43
C LEU A 173 -21.23 -12.89 6.89
N PHE A 174 -22.14 -13.79 7.13
CA PHE A 174 -22.61 -14.14 8.46
C PHE A 174 -22.62 -15.67 8.61
N GLY A 175 -22.21 -16.17 9.77
CA GLY A 175 -22.18 -17.59 10.06
C GLY A 175 -21.36 -17.95 11.29
N LYS A 176 -21.14 -19.25 11.49
CA LYS A 176 -20.27 -19.74 12.57
C LYS A 176 -18.80 -19.55 12.17
N THR A 177 -18.01 -19.12 13.12
CA THR A 177 -16.53 -19.14 13.04
C THR A 177 -16.03 -20.59 13.17
N ASN A 178 -14.76 -20.82 12.96
CA ASN A 178 -14.12 -22.12 13.18
C ASN A 178 -14.25 -22.60 14.64
N HIS A 179 -14.42 -21.66 15.57
CA HIS A 179 -14.64 -21.96 17.00
C HIS A 179 -16.12 -22.08 17.37
N GLY A 180 -17.03 -22.16 16.39
CA GLY A 180 -18.46 -22.36 16.59
C GLY A 180 -19.25 -21.11 16.99
N LYS A 181 -18.60 -19.95 17.21
CA LYS A 181 -19.26 -18.68 17.57
C LYS A 181 -19.96 -18.07 16.35
N LEU A 182 -21.20 -17.62 16.52
CA LEU A 182 -21.89 -16.83 15.49
C LEU A 182 -21.25 -15.44 15.38
N SER A 183 -20.86 -15.08 14.16
CA SER A 183 -20.26 -13.78 13.87
C SER A 183 -20.62 -13.31 12.47
N GLY A 184 -20.41 -12.04 12.19
CA GLY A 184 -20.62 -11.43 10.89
C GLY A 184 -19.45 -10.53 10.50
N GLU A 185 -19.04 -10.61 9.25
CA GLU A 185 -17.97 -9.80 8.68
C GLU A 185 -18.40 -9.13 7.38
N ILE A 186 -18.03 -7.87 7.23
CA ILE A 186 -18.20 -7.11 6.00
C ILE A 186 -16.83 -6.97 5.36
N LEU A 187 -16.68 -7.43 4.12
CA LEU A 187 -15.42 -7.27 3.41
C LEU A 187 -15.05 -5.79 3.30
N TYR A 188 -13.91 -5.47 3.91
CA TYR A 188 -13.38 -4.12 3.92
C TYR A 188 -13.03 -3.66 2.51
N ARG A 189 -13.38 -2.43 2.18
CA ARG A 189 -13.03 -1.80 0.91
C ARG A 189 -12.02 -0.68 1.15
N LEU A 190 -10.93 -0.73 0.40
CA LEU A 190 -9.89 0.30 0.42
C LEU A 190 -10.39 1.63 -0.17
N VAL A 191 -11.22 1.54 -1.23
CA VAL A 191 -11.89 2.70 -1.82
C VAL A 191 -13.14 3.02 -1.03
N GLY A 192 -13.25 4.22 -0.52
CA GLY A 192 -14.41 4.67 0.29
C GLY A 192 -14.06 4.96 1.74
N GLN A 193 -12.83 4.69 2.14
CA GLN A 193 -12.31 5.29 3.36
C GLN A 193 -12.18 6.78 3.12
N GLY A 194 -12.91 7.57 3.90
CA GLY A 194 -13.02 9.03 3.73
C GLY A 194 -11.65 9.70 3.51
N LYS A 195 -11.66 10.86 2.90
CA LYS A 195 -10.45 11.67 2.73
C LYS A 195 -9.86 11.90 4.13
N LEU A 196 -8.85 11.08 4.50
CA LEU A 196 -8.05 11.36 5.68
C LEU A 196 -7.35 12.70 5.43
N PHE A 197 -7.57 13.65 6.32
CA PHE A 197 -6.95 14.96 6.24
C PHE A 197 -5.44 14.77 6.19
N ARG A 198 -4.83 15.24 5.10
CA ARG A 198 -3.40 15.42 5.05
C ARG A 198 -3.06 16.53 6.04
N TRP A 199 -2.38 16.20 7.13
CA TRP A 199 -1.73 17.22 7.95
C TRP A 199 -0.82 18.01 7.03
N ARG A 200 -1.19 19.27 6.74
CA ARG A 200 -0.24 20.22 6.16
C ARG A 200 0.75 20.48 7.29
N LEU A 201 1.99 20.04 7.11
CA LEU A 201 3.07 20.56 7.94
C LEU A 201 2.94 22.08 7.97
N PRO A 202 3.02 22.72 9.15
CA PRO A 202 3.08 24.18 9.20
C PRO A 202 4.17 24.64 8.22
N LYS A 203 3.88 25.67 7.44
CA LYS A 203 4.91 26.29 6.63
C LYS A 203 6.07 26.58 7.58
N VAL A 204 7.22 25.94 7.33
CA VAL A 204 8.43 26.25 8.06
C VAL A 204 8.65 27.75 7.87
N ILE A 205 8.51 28.53 8.93
CA ILE A 205 8.89 29.95 8.93
C ILE A 205 10.41 29.91 8.77
N PRO A 206 10.97 30.48 7.70
CA PRO A 206 12.42 30.57 7.60
C PRO A 206 12.93 31.39 8.76
N ILE A 207 13.81 30.81 9.56
CA ILE A 207 14.64 31.56 10.53
C ILE A 207 15.73 32.25 9.76
#